data_0f003abbb3e7065cb91d68518e3b62b7
#
_entry.id   0f003abbb3e7065cb91d68518e3b62b7
#
_cell.length_a   1.000
_cell.length_b   1.000
_cell.length_c   1.000
_cell.angle_alpha   90.00
_cell.angle_beta   90.00
_cell.angle_gamma   90.00
#
_symmetry.space_group_name_H-M   'P 1'
#
loop_
_entity.id
_entity.type
_entity.pdbx_description
1 polymer ?
#
loop_
_entity_poly.entity_id
_entity_poly.type
_entity_poly.pdbx_seq_one_letter_code
_entity_poly.pdbx_strand_id
1 'polypeptide(L)'
;ISLALTEQYLPIGLNSKIPKKPFSVALSITDKIDTIVGFFGINEKPTSSKDPLALRRIALGIIRTLIENKKNLKINDLLNYSRSLYEDQGFNLSNKDLNKELYDFFKDRFRYYLKEKEIRYDIIDASISSFSLNKVHSSYEKARCLNRIINNQIGIDITSCFKRASNILESEMKNNQIEIDNSTDPGIFKSDFEKNLYKKINEIKKYYSTINNDENYEKSLLVLAEARKEVFEFFDNVKVNEENETLR
;
A
#
# COMPACT_ATOMS: atom_id res chain seq x y z
N ILE A 1 -26.04 19.35 12.95
CA ILE A 1 -24.97 19.92 13.79
C ILE A 1 -24.90 19.19 15.13
N SER A 2 -25.97 19.12 15.92
CA SER A 2 -26.00 18.50 17.26
C SER A 2 -25.41 17.07 17.26
N LEU A 3 -25.82 16.18 16.32
CA LEU A 3 -25.30 14.85 16.20
C LEU A 3 -23.78 14.85 15.94
N ALA A 4 -23.26 15.75 15.09
CA ALA A 4 -21.85 15.81 14.78
C ALA A 4 -20.99 16.20 15.99
N LEU A 5 -21.48 17.12 16.82
CA LEU A 5 -20.84 17.49 18.08
C LEU A 5 -20.80 16.30 19.08
N THR A 6 -21.83 15.46 19.07
CA THR A 6 -21.82 14.23 19.89
C THR A 6 -20.85 13.19 19.33
N GLU A 7 -20.73 13.11 18.00
CA GLU A 7 -19.93 12.09 17.32
C GLU A 7 -18.47 12.50 17.05
N GLN A 8 -18.06 13.74 17.33
CA GLN A 8 -16.72 14.24 17.01
C GLN A 8 -15.60 13.40 17.66
N TYR A 9 -15.82 12.90 18.86
CA TYR A 9 -14.83 12.08 19.58
C TYR A 9 -14.79 10.62 19.13
N LEU A 10 -15.78 10.17 18.33
CA LEU A 10 -15.79 8.79 17.83
C LEU A 10 -14.71 8.58 16.74
N PRO A 11 -14.15 7.37 16.63
CA PRO A 11 -14.28 6.25 17.56
C PRO A 11 -13.39 6.44 18.80
N ILE A 12 -13.89 6.03 19.96
CA ILE A 12 -13.14 6.13 21.24
C ILE A 12 -12.16 4.96 21.41
N GLY A 13 -12.40 3.82 20.75
CA GLY A 13 -11.60 2.62 20.83
C GLY A 13 -11.87 1.65 19.67
N LEU A 14 -11.16 0.52 19.64
CA LEU A 14 -11.18 -0.45 18.54
C LEU A 14 -12.58 -0.95 18.16
N ASN A 15 -13.44 -1.18 19.14
CA ASN A 15 -14.80 -1.73 18.94
C ASN A 15 -15.90 -0.69 19.08
N SER A 16 -15.56 0.58 19.28
CA SER A 16 -16.56 1.63 19.38
C SER A 16 -17.16 1.98 18.01
N LYS A 17 -18.35 2.57 18.03
CA LYS A 17 -19.00 3.11 16.81
C LYS A 17 -18.09 4.15 16.14
N ILE A 18 -18.23 4.29 14.82
CA ILE A 18 -17.60 5.36 14.04
C ILE A 18 -18.67 6.36 13.59
N PRO A 19 -18.30 7.62 13.33
CA PRO A 19 -19.21 8.57 12.69
C PRO A 19 -19.54 8.08 11.27
N LYS A 20 -20.80 8.23 10.85
CA LYS A 20 -21.27 7.78 9.53
C LYS A 20 -21.72 8.92 8.62
N LYS A 21 -22.33 9.96 9.20
CA LYS A 21 -22.80 11.09 8.40
C LYS A 21 -21.62 11.94 7.93
N PRO A 22 -21.64 12.46 6.69
CA PRO A 22 -20.51 13.19 6.12
C PRO A 22 -19.99 14.33 7.02
N PHE A 23 -20.87 15.11 7.60
CA PHE A 23 -20.51 16.21 8.50
C PHE A 23 -19.86 15.71 9.80
N SER A 24 -20.40 14.64 10.40
CA SER A 24 -19.80 14.01 11.59
C SER A 24 -18.42 13.41 11.29
N VAL A 25 -18.27 12.79 10.13
CA VAL A 25 -16.97 12.24 9.67
C VAL A 25 -15.95 13.37 9.50
N ALA A 26 -16.34 14.45 8.82
CA ALA A 26 -15.45 15.59 8.61
C ALA A 26 -15.02 16.20 9.95
N LEU A 27 -15.95 16.51 10.83
CA LEU A 27 -15.66 17.12 12.14
C LEU A 27 -14.75 16.20 12.99
N SER A 28 -15.06 14.90 13.03
CA SER A 28 -14.25 13.93 13.78
C SER A 28 -12.82 13.79 13.24
N ILE A 29 -12.63 13.79 11.93
CA ILE A 29 -11.29 13.70 11.31
C ILE A 29 -10.52 14.99 11.54
N THR A 30 -11.14 16.14 11.35
CA THR A 30 -10.50 17.46 11.54
C THR A 30 -10.01 17.64 12.97
N ASP A 31 -10.85 17.38 13.97
CA ASP A 31 -10.50 17.43 15.40
C ASP A 31 -9.28 16.54 15.73
N LYS A 32 -9.27 15.33 15.17
CA LYS A 32 -8.17 14.38 15.39
C LYS A 32 -6.87 14.76 14.69
N ILE A 33 -6.96 15.28 13.46
CA ILE A 33 -5.79 15.76 12.71
C ILE A 33 -5.19 16.96 13.44
N ASP A 34 -6.00 17.93 13.83
CA ASP A 34 -5.53 19.10 14.56
C ASP A 34 -4.78 18.70 15.84
N THR A 35 -5.37 17.83 16.64
CA THR A 35 -4.75 17.29 17.86
C THR A 35 -3.41 16.64 17.59
N ILE A 36 -3.31 15.75 16.58
CA ILE A 36 -2.07 15.04 16.28
C ILE A 36 -0.99 16.01 15.79
N VAL A 37 -1.32 16.92 14.87
CA VAL A 37 -0.38 17.90 14.32
C VAL A 37 0.13 18.83 15.42
N GLY A 38 -0.72 19.32 16.28
CA GLY A 38 -0.35 20.20 17.40
C GLY A 38 0.66 19.53 18.33
N PHE A 39 0.35 18.35 18.83
CA PHE A 39 1.25 17.66 19.79
C PHE A 39 2.56 17.17 19.13
N PHE A 40 2.51 16.58 17.93
CA PHE A 40 3.73 16.21 17.22
C PHE A 40 4.57 17.44 16.86
N GLY A 41 3.93 18.57 16.55
CA GLY A 41 4.59 19.83 16.22
C GLY A 41 5.44 20.39 17.36
N ILE A 42 5.02 20.20 18.61
CA ILE A 42 5.77 20.60 19.80
C ILE A 42 6.62 19.45 20.41
N ASN A 43 6.82 18.36 19.68
CA ASN A 43 7.55 17.15 20.09
C ASN A 43 6.94 16.36 21.27
N GLU A 44 5.67 16.59 21.61
CA GLU A 44 4.91 15.79 22.59
C GLU A 44 4.36 14.52 21.91
N LYS A 45 5.22 13.51 21.76
CA LYS A 45 4.94 12.27 21.06
C LYS A 45 4.75 11.09 22.01
N PRO A 46 3.92 10.08 21.64
CA PRO A 46 3.84 8.87 22.44
C PRO A 46 5.16 8.11 22.41
N THR A 47 5.62 7.66 23.56
CA THR A 47 6.79 6.77 23.68
C THR A 47 6.36 5.31 23.61
N SER A 48 7.32 4.36 23.56
CA SER A 48 7.00 2.91 23.49
C SER A 48 5.99 2.47 24.57
N SER A 49 6.10 3.02 25.80
CA SER A 49 5.31 2.62 26.96
C SER A 49 4.22 3.61 27.38
N LYS A 50 4.27 4.87 26.92
CA LYS A 50 3.37 5.93 27.38
C LYS A 50 2.68 6.63 26.21
N ASP A 51 1.37 6.85 26.37
CA ASP A 51 0.54 7.62 25.45
C ASP A 51 -0.52 8.41 26.25
N PRO A 52 -0.08 9.38 27.06
CA PRO A 52 -1.00 10.10 27.96
C PRO A 52 -2.07 10.90 27.22
N LEU A 53 -1.77 11.31 25.98
CA LEU A 53 -2.66 12.10 25.14
C LEU A 53 -3.51 11.21 24.18
N ALA A 54 -3.34 9.89 24.28
CA ALA A 54 -4.05 8.93 23.48
C ALA A 54 -3.88 9.10 21.94
N LEU A 55 -2.75 9.65 21.49
CA LEU A 55 -2.49 9.94 20.07
C LEU A 55 -2.53 8.68 19.20
N ARG A 56 -2.13 7.51 19.73
CA ARG A 56 -2.28 6.22 19.03
C ARG A 56 -3.73 5.88 18.75
N ARG A 57 -4.62 6.10 19.72
CA ARG A 57 -6.06 5.88 19.56
C ARG A 57 -6.66 6.88 18.58
N ILE A 58 -6.21 8.13 18.62
CA ILE A 58 -6.66 9.20 17.72
C ILE A 58 -6.30 8.84 16.27
N ALA A 59 -5.05 8.48 15.96
CA ALA A 59 -4.63 8.07 14.63
C ALA A 59 -5.36 6.81 14.14
N LEU A 60 -5.52 5.82 15.00
CA LEU A 60 -6.30 4.61 14.71
C LEU A 60 -7.76 4.95 14.44
N GLY A 61 -8.32 5.93 15.14
CA GLY A 61 -9.66 6.45 14.93
C GLY A 61 -9.85 7.04 13.52
N ILE A 62 -8.87 7.80 13.02
CA ILE A 62 -8.88 8.32 11.65
C ILE A 62 -8.85 7.15 10.64
N ILE A 63 -7.91 6.21 10.79
CA ILE A 63 -7.77 5.03 9.94
C ILE A 63 -9.09 4.24 9.87
N ARG A 64 -9.67 3.92 11.02
CA ARG A 64 -10.96 3.21 11.11
C ARG A 64 -12.09 3.97 10.43
N THR A 65 -12.19 5.26 10.69
CA THR A 65 -13.24 6.10 10.11
C THR A 65 -13.17 6.09 8.59
N LEU A 66 -11.96 6.14 8.00
CA LEU A 66 -11.78 6.08 6.56
C LEU A 66 -12.12 4.70 5.98
N ILE A 67 -11.60 3.65 6.59
CA ILE A 67 -11.80 2.28 6.10
C ILE A 67 -13.26 1.87 6.19
N GLU A 68 -13.90 2.06 7.34
CA GLU A 68 -15.27 1.61 7.60
C GLU A 68 -16.34 2.48 6.88
N ASN A 69 -15.99 3.69 6.46
CA ASN A 69 -16.80 4.53 5.57
C ASN A 69 -16.42 4.36 4.08
N LYS A 70 -15.45 3.51 3.74
CA LYS A 70 -14.96 3.28 2.38
C LYS A 70 -14.53 4.57 1.68
N LYS A 71 -13.73 5.39 2.36
CA LYS A 71 -13.30 6.68 1.86
C LYS A 71 -11.78 6.79 1.83
N ASN A 72 -11.28 7.36 0.73
CA ASN A 72 -9.93 7.88 0.65
C ASN A 72 -9.97 9.39 0.77
N LEU A 73 -9.17 9.94 1.67
CA LEU A 73 -8.93 11.37 1.81
C LEU A 73 -7.44 11.64 1.65
N LYS A 74 -7.11 12.80 1.13
CA LYS A 74 -5.72 13.27 1.02
C LYS A 74 -5.22 13.72 2.40
N ILE A 75 -4.94 12.75 3.27
CA ILE A 75 -4.55 13.01 4.66
C ILE A 75 -3.28 13.86 4.73
N ASN A 76 -2.31 13.65 3.83
CA ASN A 76 -1.11 14.50 3.79
C ASN A 76 -1.45 15.97 3.59
N ASP A 77 -2.42 16.29 2.71
CA ASP A 77 -2.84 17.67 2.46
C ASP A 77 -3.49 18.26 3.71
N LEU A 78 -4.31 17.47 4.42
CA LEU A 78 -4.96 17.89 5.67
C LEU A 78 -3.94 18.11 6.79
N LEU A 79 -2.92 17.26 6.92
CA LEU A 79 -1.85 17.43 7.89
C LEU A 79 -1.04 18.70 7.61
N ASN A 80 -0.69 18.95 6.34
CA ASN A 80 0.03 20.15 5.94
C ASN A 80 -0.82 21.42 6.16
N TYR A 81 -2.10 21.35 5.86
CA TYR A 81 -3.03 22.47 6.09
C TYR A 81 -3.19 22.77 7.58
N SER A 82 -3.37 21.74 8.42
CA SER A 82 -3.43 21.94 9.88
C SER A 82 -2.11 22.57 10.41
N ARG A 83 -0.97 22.11 9.90
CA ARG A 83 0.32 22.71 10.22
C ARG A 83 0.36 24.22 9.89
N SER A 84 -0.05 24.59 8.66
CA SER A 84 -0.05 26.01 8.27
C SER A 84 -0.97 26.87 9.15
N LEU A 85 -2.11 26.33 9.58
CA LEU A 85 -3.00 27.05 10.50
C LEU A 85 -2.35 27.35 11.87
N TYR A 86 -1.53 26.42 12.39
CA TYR A 86 -0.77 26.67 13.61
C TYR A 86 0.28 27.76 13.39
N GLU A 87 1.04 27.70 12.28
CA GLU A 87 2.04 28.68 11.92
C GLU A 87 1.42 30.10 11.72
N ASP A 88 0.28 30.18 11.04
CA ASP A 88 -0.47 31.43 10.79
C ASP A 88 -0.99 32.06 12.10
N GLN A 89 -1.31 31.25 13.10
CA GLN A 89 -1.70 31.69 14.44
C GLN A 89 -0.50 32.06 15.33
N GLY A 90 0.71 31.98 14.81
CA GLY A 90 1.95 32.33 15.53
C GLY A 90 2.48 31.23 16.46
N PHE A 91 1.98 30.00 16.38
CA PHE A 91 2.54 28.86 17.12
C PHE A 91 3.85 28.40 16.48
N ASN A 92 4.87 28.24 17.29
CA ASN A 92 6.15 27.69 16.83
C ASN A 92 6.15 26.17 16.93
N LEU A 93 6.00 25.50 15.79
CA LEU A 93 6.13 24.06 15.69
C LEU A 93 7.61 23.70 15.61
N SER A 94 8.21 23.32 16.72
CA SER A 94 9.65 23.05 16.85
C SER A 94 10.14 21.78 16.13
N ASN A 95 9.22 20.89 15.75
CA ASN A 95 9.54 19.62 15.10
C ASN A 95 9.86 19.81 13.61
N LYS A 96 11.14 19.66 13.25
CA LYS A 96 11.61 19.79 11.86
C LYS A 96 11.22 18.61 10.98
N ASP A 97 11.07 17.43 11.56
CA ASP A 97 10.76 16.17 10.86
C ASP A 97 9.26 15.79 10.92
N LEU A 98 8.39 16.75 11.24
CA LEU A 98 6.98 16.55 11.54
C LEU A 98 6.26 15.67 10.51
N ASN A 99 6.40 15.96 9.22
CA ASN A 99 5.70 15.23 8.15
C ASN A 99 6.14 13.77 8.06
N LYS A 100 7.45 13.51 8.19
CA LYS A 100 8.01 12.16 8.17
C LYS A 100 7.53 11.36 9.39
N GLU A 101 7.61 11.96 10.56
CA GLU A 101 7.20 11.30 11.79
C GLU A 101 5.69 11.02 11.84
N LEU A 102 4.87 11.93 11.34
CA LEU A 102 3.43 11.70 11.20
C LEU A 102 3.16 10.54 10.22
N TYR A 103 3.84 10.52 9.07
CA TYR A 103 3.71 9.41 8.13
C TYR A 103 4.07 8.07 8.76
N ASP A 104 5.23 7.99 9.41
CA ASP A 104 5.69 6.77 10.09
C ASP A 104 4.73 6.35 11.21
N PHE A 105 4.23 7.31 11.98
CA PHE A 105 3.24 7.07 13.02
C PHE A 105 1.92 6.49 12.49
N PHE A 106 1.37 7.05 11.42
CA PHE A 106 0.17 6.51 10.76
C PHE A 106 0.41 5.13 10.15
N LYS A 107 1.58 4.94 9.55
CA LYS A 107 2.01 3.66 8.99
C LYS A 107 2.05 2.55 10.04
N ASP A 108 2.58 2.86 11.22
CA ASP A 108 2.60 1.93 12.37
C ASP A 108 1.19 1.64 12.88
N ARG A 109 0.30 2.63 12.91
CA ARG A 109 -1.10 2.42 13.31
C ARG A 109 -1.87 1.62 12.28
N PHE A 110 -1.59 1.79 11.01
CA PHE A 110 -2.16 0.95 9.94
C PHE A 110 -1.69 -0.50 10.06
N ARG A 111 -0.40 -0.74 10.33
CA ARG A 111 0.15 -2.07 10.64
C ARG A 111 -0.60 -2.72 11.80
N TYR A 112 -0.79 -1.99 12.88
CA TYR A 112 -1.54 -2.46 14.04
C TYR A 112 -3.00 -2.81 13.66
N TYR A 113 -3.67 -1.95 12.88
CA TYR A 113 -5.04 -2.20 12.42
C TYR A 113 -5.15 -3.48 11.57
N LEU A 114 -4.21 -3.72 10.66
CA LEU A 114 -4.18 -4.94 9.84
C LEU A 114 -4.02 -6.19 10.73
N LYS A 115 -3.18 -6.11 11.75
CA LYS A 115 -2.99 -7.21 12.72
C LYS A 115 -4.27 -7.51 13.50
N GLU A 116 -4.97 -6.50 13.97
CA GLU A 116 -6.28 -6.65 14.65
C GLU A 116 -7.39 -7.21 13.72
N LYS A 117 -7.21 -7.09 12.41
CA LYS A 117 -8.08 -7.69 11.38
C LYS A 117 -7.60 -9.08 10.95
N GLU A 118 -6.70 -9.69 11.69
CA GLU A 118 -6.18 -11.04 11.46
C GLU A 118 -5.58 -11.23 10.05
N ILE A 119 -5.05 -10.14 9.47
CA ILE A 119 -4.28 -10.22 8.23
C ILE A 119 -2.96 -10.93 8.52
N ARG A 120 -2.59 -11.88 7.67
CA ARG A 120 -1.36 -12.67 7.79
C ARG A 120 -0.12 -11.79 7.79
N TYR A 121 0.88 -12.11 8.59
CA TYR A 121 2.04 -11.24 8.88
C TYR A 121 2.82 -10.83 7.61
N ASP A 122 3.10 -11.78 6.71
CA ASP A 122 3.79 -11.51 5.46
C ASP A 122 3.00 -10.57 4.51
N ILE A 123 1.66 -10.66 4.54
CA ILE A 123 0.78 -9.75 3.81
C ILE A 123 0.79 -8.35 4.44
N ILE A 124 0.87 -8.28 5.77
CA ILE A 124 1.03 -7.00 6.46
C ILE A 124 2.31 -6.32 5.99
N ASP A 125 3.46 -7.02 5.99
CA ASP A 125 4.74 -6.46 5.57
C ASP A 125 4.73 -6.00 4.11
N ALA A 126 4.18 -6.81 3.21
CA ALA A 126 4.00 -6.43 1.81
C ALA A 126 3.10 -5.19 1.64
N SER A 127 2.01 -5.10 2.41
CA SER A 127 1.06 -4.00 2.35
C SER A 127 1.64 -2.70 2.92
N ILE A 128 2.45 -2.79 3.96
CA ILE A 128 3.11 -1.65 4.59
C ILE A 128 4.15 -1.01 3.67
N SER A 129 4.83 -1.79 2.82
CA SER A 129 5.80 -1.25 1.85
C SER A 129 5.13 -0.33 0.80
N SER A 130 3.86 -0.60 0.46
CA SER A 130 3.07 0.17 -0.50
C SER A 130 1.99 1.06 0.13
N PHE A 131 2.05 1.27 1.46
CA PHE A 131 1.06 2.08 2.18
C PHE A 131 1.06 3.52 1.69
N SER A 132 -0.13 4.07 1.47
CA SER A 132 -0.33 5.47 1.13
C SER A 132 -1.31 6.12 2.09
N LEU A 133 -0.87 7.20 2.75
CA LEU A 133 -1.69 7.98 3.68
C LEU A 133 -2.86 8.68 2.98
N ASN A 134 -2.74 8.95 1.68
CA ASN A 134 -3.82 9.52 0.87
C ASN A 134 -4.81 8.46 0.34
N LYS A 135 -4.52 7.16 0.53
CA LYS A 135 -5.31 6.04 0.03
C LYS A 135 -5.48 4.94 1.09
N VAL A 136 -5.82 5.33 2.32
CA VAL A 136 -5.89 4.41 3.47
C VAL A 136 -6.88 3.27 3.24
N HIS A 137 -8.09 3.58 2.76
CA HIS A 137 -9.08 2.55 2.45
C HIS A 137 -8.62 1.62 1.32
N SER A 138 -8.07 2.18 0.23
CA SER A 138 -7.53 1.36 -0.87
C SER A 138 -6.37 0.47 -0.40
N SER A 139 -5.48 0.97 0.46
CA SER A 139 -4.40 0.17 1.05
C SER A 139 -4.93 -1.01 1.88
N TYR A 140 -6.01 -0.79 2.63
CA TYR A 140 -6.69 -1.86 3.37
C TYR A 140 -7.34 -2.89 2.46
N GLU A 141 -8.06 -2.46 1.40
CA GLU A 141 -8.70 -3.38 0.46
C GLU A 141 -7.66 -4.22 -0.30
N LYS A 142 -6.49 -3.66 -0.64
CA LYS A 142 -5.37 -4.43 -1.20
C LYS A 142 -4.90 -5.53 -0.24
N ALA A 143 -4.63 -5.18 1.01
CA ALA A 143 -4.21 -6.14 2.03
C ALA A 143 -5.25 -7.25 2.24
N ARG A 144 -6.53 -6.88 2.35
CA ARG A 144 -7.64 -7.81 2.52
C ARG A 144 -7.81 -8.75 1.34
N CYS A 145 -7.74 -8.22 0.13
CA CYS A 145 -7.84 -9.01 -1.09
C CYS A 145 -6.68 -10.02 -1.18
N LEU A 146 -5.44 -9.55 -0.98
CA LEU A 146 -4.26 -10.40 -1.01
C LEU A 146 -4.34 -11.51 0.06
N ASN A 147 -4.75 -11.17 1.29
CA ASN A 147 -4.91 -12.14 2.37
C ASN A 147 -5.93 -13.24 2.05
N ARG A 148 -6.98 -12.90 1.28
CA ARG A 148 -7.99 -13.87 0.86
C ARG A 148 -7.48 -14.84 -0.21
N ILE A 149 -6.66 -14.36 -1.15
CA ILE A 149 -6.27 -15.16 -2.32
C ILE A 149 -4.93 -15.86 -2.19
N ILE A 150 -4.04 -15.44 -1.26
CA ILE A 150 -2.65 -15.91 -1.22
C ILE A 150 -2.52 -17.43 -1.05
N ASN A 151 -3.48 -18.08 -0.41
CA ASN A 151 -3.50 -19.52 -0.17
C ASN A 151 -4.36 -20.31 -1.19
N ASN A 152 -5.01 -19.63 -2.13
CA ASN A 152 -5.73 -20.30 -3.19
C ASN A 152 -4.86 -20.46 -4.45
N GLN A 153 -5.38 -21.13 -5.49
CA GLN A 153 -4.62 -21.41 -6.71
C GLN A 153 -4.05 -20.15 -7.35
N ILE A 154 -4.79 -19.04 -7.35
CA ILE A 154 -4.36 -17.74 -7.91
C ILE A 154 -3.08 -17.24 -7.19
N GLY A 155 -3.10 -17.22 -5.86
CA GLY A 155 -1.96 -16.80 -5.06
C GLY A 155 -0.75 -17.72 -5.24
N ILE A 156 -0.97 -19.03 -5.30
CA ILE A 156 0.08 -20.02 -5.57
C ILE A 156 0.71 -19.77 -6.95
N ASP A 157 -0.11 -19.53 -7.96
CA ASP A 157 0.34 -19.30 -9.33
C ASP A 157 1.18 -18.02 -9.43
N ILE A 158 0.69 -16.90 -8.88
CA ILE A 158 1.42 -15.62 -8.85
C ILE A 158 2.75 -15.77 -8.12
N THR A 159 2.73 -16.37 -6.91
CA THR A 159 3.96 -16.49 -6.10
C THR A 159 4.97 -17.44 -6.71
N SER A 160 4.54 -18.51 -7.37
CA SER A 160 5.45 -19.45 -8.06
C SER A 160 6.11 -18.81 -9.27
N CYS A 161 5.34 -18.07 -10.09
CA CYS A 161 5.88 -17.30 -11.22
C CYS A 161 6.92 -16.28 -10.74
N PHE A 162 6.55 -15.50 -9.73
CA PHE A 162 7.43 -14.48 -9.18
C PHE A 162 8.72 -15.07 -8.64
N LYS A 163 8.65 -16.11 -7.82
CA LYS A 163 9.84 -16.78 -7.26
C LYS A 163 10.76 -17.32 -8.35
N ARG A 164 10.21 -17.96 -9.38
CA ARG A 164 11.00 -18.52 -10.47
C ARG A 164 11.74 -17.41 -11.24
N ALA A 165 11.02 -16.35 -11.63
CA ALA A 165 11.62 -15.22 -12.34
C ALA A 165 12.65 -14.48 -11.47
N SER A 166 12.34 -14.19 -10.20
CA SER A 166 13.26 -13.50 -9.29
C SER A 166 14.52 -14.28 -9.03
N ASN A 167 14.45 -15.60 -8.81
CA ASN A 167 15.63 -16.43 -8.55
C ASN A 167 16.60 -16.41 -9.74
N ILE A 168 16.08 -16.47 -10.97
CA ILE A 168 16.90 -16.43 -12.18
C ILE A 168 17.55 -15.05 -12.31
N LEU A 169 16.75 -13.99 -12.17
CA LEU A 169 17.23 -12.61 -12.25
C LEU A 169 18.32 -12.31 -11.21
N GLU A 170 18.09 -12.68 -9.95
CA GLU A 170 19.07 -12.49 -8.87
C GLU A 170 20.37 -13.27 -9.12
N SER A 171 20.26 -14.48 -9.65
CA SER A 171 21.43 -15.27 -10.04
C SER A 171 22.25 -14.58 -11.11
N GLU A 172 21.58 -14.04 -12.14
CA GLU A 172 22.24 -13.32 -13.23
C GLU A 172 22.87 -12.01 -12.77
N MET A 173 22.17 -11.22 -11.98
CA MET A 173 22.70 -9.97 -11.44
C MET A 173 23.94 -10.18 -10.55
N LYS A 174 23.98 -11.26 -9.78
CA LYS A 174 25.15 -11.60 -8.94
C LYS A 174 26.36 -12.04 -9.76
N ASN A 175 26.13 -12.77 -10.83
CA ASN A 175 27.21 -13.38 -11.62
C ASN A 175 27.80 -12.43 -12.68
N ASN A 176 27.01 -11.51 -13.23
CA ASN A 176 27.38 -10.83 -14.48
C ASN A 176 27.30 -9.29 -14.43
N GLN A 177 26.97 -8.67 -13.32
CA GLN A 177 26.79 -7.19 -13.20
C GLN A 177 25.95 -6.59 -14.36
N ILE A 178 24.90 -7.30 -14.79
CA ILE A 178 24.07 -6.89 -15.92
C ILE A 178 23.17 -5.73 -15.47
N GLU A 179 23.22 -4.63 -16.22
CA GLU A 179 22.18 -3.60 -16.17
C GLU A 179 20.94 -4.13 -16.90
N ILE A 180 19.80 -4.16 -16.21
CA ILE A 180 18.55 -4.61 -16.80
C ILE A 180 18.06 -3.51 -17.75
N ASP A 181 18.15 -3.77 -19.05
CA ASP A 181 17.44 -2.97 -20.05
C ASP A 181 15.96 -3.40 -20.08
N ASN A 182 15.07 -2.43 -20.01
CA ASN A 182 13.63 -2.66 -20.11
C ASN A 182 13.14 -2.76 -21.57
N SER A 183 14.04 -2.67 -22.55
CA SER A 183 13.74 -2.84 -23.96
C SER A 183 13.84 -4.32 -24.34
N THR A 184 12.86 -4.83 -25.07
CA THR A 184 12.87 -6.20 -25.61
C THR A 184 12.62 -6.11 -27.11
N ASP A 185 13.55 -6.62 -27.91
CA ASP A 185 13.39 -6.69 -29.36
C ASP A 185 12.72 -8.03 -29.77
N PRO A 186 11.46 -8.03 -30.21
CA PRO A 186 10.79 -9.25 -30.66
C PRO A 186 11.44 -9.89 -31.89
N GLY A 187 12.27 -9.14 -32.63
CA GLY A 187 12.95 -9.62 -33.85
C GLY A 187 14.01 -10.69 -33.59
N ILE A 188 14.51 -10.78 -32.35
CA ILE A 188 15.55 -11.76 -31.98
C ILE A 188 14.97 -13.07 -31.43
N PHE A 189 13.67 -13.18 -31.22
CA PHE A 189 13.04 -14.38 -30.65
C PHE A 189 13.18 -15.60 -31.59
N LYS A 190 13.72 -16.68 -31.02
CA LYS A 190 13.99 -17.93 -31.74
C LYS A 190 12.88 -18.96 -31.56
N SER A 191 12.17 -18.92 -30.44
CA SER A 191 11.14 -19.90 -30.09
C SER A 191 9.74 -19.30 -30.00
N ASP A 192 8.73 -20.14 -30.13
CA ASP A 192 7.34 -19.70 -29.90
C ASP A 192 7.07 -19.45 -28.42
N PHE A 193 7.83 -20.06 -27.51
CA PHE A 193 7.72 -19.81 -26.07
C PHE A 193 8.09 -18.36 -25.71
N GLU A 194 9.13 -17.80 -26.33
CA GLU A 194 9.52 -16.39 -26.17
C GLU A 194 8.42 -15.46 -26.69
N LYS A 195 7.89 -15.74 -27.89
CA LYS A 195 6.82 -14.95 -28.52
C LYS A 195 5.54 -14.97 -27.68
N ASN A 196 5.16 -16.14 -27.17
CA ASN A 196 3.95 -16.32 -26.37
C ASN A 196 4.05 -15.57 -25.04
N LEU A 197 5.19 -15.68 -24.34
CA LEU A 197 5.43 -14.94 -23.11
C LEU A 197 5.41 -13.42 -23.36
N TYR A 198 6.10 -12.95 -24.38
CA TYR A 198 6.10 -11.53 -24.76
C TYR A 198 4.71 -10.99 -25.05
N LYS A 199 3.90 -11.74 -25.83
CA LYS A 199 2.52 -11.39 -26.12
C LYS A 199 1.70 -11.30 -24.83
N LYS A 200 1.81 -12.30 -23.94
CA LYS A 200 1.07 -12.32 -22.67
C LYS A 200 1.46 -11.16 -21.77
N ILE A 201 2.76 -10.85 -21.65
CA ILE A 201 3.23 -9.69 -20.89
C ILE A 201 2.66 -8.38 -21.44
N ASN A 202 2.61 -8.21 -22.77
CA ASN A 202 2.06 -7.01 -23.38
C ASN A 202 0.52 -6.89 -23.18
N GLU A 203 -0.22 -8.00 -23.21
CA GLU A 203 -1.64 -8.02 -22.84
C GLU A 203 -1.84 -7.56 -21.40
N ILE A 204 -1.03 -8.07 -20.46
CA ILE A 204 -1.06 -7.67 -19.06
C ILE A 204 -0.69 -6.18 -18.90
N LYS A 205 0.40 -5.71 -19.54
CA LYS A 205 0.79 -4.29 -19.53
C LYS A 205 -0.35 -3.39 -20.04
N LYS A 206 -0.99 -3.78 -21.15
CA LYS A 206 -2.14 -3.06 -21.71
C LYS A 206 -3.31 -3.03 -20.74
N TYR A 207 -3.63 -4.14 -20.10
CA TYR A 207 -4.67 -4.18 -19.07
C TYR A 207 -4.36 -3.19 -17.95
N TYR A 208 -3.14 -3.20 -17.39
CA TYR A 208 -2.75 -2.29 -16.30
C TYR A 208 -2.68 -0.81 -16.71
N SER A 209 -2.41 -0.50 -17.98
CA SER A 209 -2.44 0.87 -18.47
C SER A 209 -3.85 1.46 -18.63
N THR A 210 -4.86 0.60 -18.73
CA THR A 210 -6.27 1.01 -18.92
C THR A 210 -7.08 1.05 -17.64
N ILE A 211 -6.56 0.48 -16.53
CA ILE A 211 -7.29 0.44 -15.26
C ILE A 211 -6.91 1.61 -14.38
N ASN A 212 -7.92 2.19 -13.77
CA ASN A 212 -7.71 2.99 -12.57
C ASN A 212 -7.41 2.02 -11.41
N ASN A 213 -6.14 1.97 -10.97
CA ASN A 213 -5.57 0.96 -10.04
C ASN A 213 -6.30 0.80 -8.68
N ASP A 214 -7.32 1.58 -8.41
CA ASP A 214 -8.00 1.61 -7.11
C ASP A 214 -9.33 0.82 -7.06
N GLU A 215 -9.79 0.23 -8.18
CA GLU A 215 -11.18 -0.26 -8.24
C GLU A 215 -11.37 -1.79 -8.28
N ASN A 216 -10.36 -2.57 -8.71
CA ASN A 216 -10.54 -4.03 -8.78
C ASN A 216 -9.26 -4.85 -8.61
N TYR A 217 -8.73 -4.86 -7.38
CA TYR A 217 -7.50 -5.60 -7.05
C TYR A 217 -7.58 -7.09 -7.33
N GLU A 218 -8.73 -7.72 -7.10
CA GLU A 218 -8.91 -9.15 -7.34
C GLU A 218 -8.76 -9.48 -8.82
N LYS A 219 -9.41 -8.71 -9.69
CA LYS A 219 -9.27 -8.88 -11.13
C LYS A 219 -7.84 -8.64 -11.61
N SER A 220 -7.16 -7.64 -11.05
CA SER A 220 -5.76 -7.39 -11.36
C SER A 220 -4.85 -8.57 -11.00
N LEU A 221 -5.08 -9.20 -9.86
CA LEU A 221 -4.34 -10.39 -9.45
C LEU A 221 -4.69 -11.62 -10.31
N LEU A 222 -5.95 -11.78 -10.74
CA LEU A 222 -6.34 -12.81 -11.69
C LEU A 222 -5.59 -12.68 -13.02
N VAL A 223 -5.53 -11.47 -13.58
CA VAL A 223 -4.81 -11.20 -14.83
C VAL A 223 -3.32 -11.51 -14.71
N LEU A 224 -2.71 -11.23 -13.56
CA LEU A 224 -1.31 -11.65 -13.30
C LEU A 224 -1.16 -13.17 -13.23
N ALA A 225 -2.10 -13.86 -12.60
CA ALA A 225 -2.07 -15.32 -12.48
C ALA A 225 -2.18 -16.03 -13.84
N GLU A 226 -2.86 -15.41 -14.82
CA GLU A 226 -2.96 -15.94 -16.18
C GLU A 226 -1.60 -16.10 -16.90
N ALA A 227 -0.57 -15.39 -16.48
CA ALA A 227 0.77 -15.50 -17.06
C ALA A 227 1.49 -16.80 -16.67
N ARG A 228 0.94 -17.58 -15.72
CA ARG A 228 1.61 -18.76 -15.19
C ARG A 228 2.07 -19.74 -16.27
N LYS A 229 1.17 -20.07 -17.18
CA LYS A 229 1.44 -21.06 -18.23
C LYS A 229 2.63 -20.62 -19.07
N GLU A 230 2.59 -19.43 -19.62
CA GLU A 230 3.62 -18.91 -20.51
C GLU A 230 4.96 -18.70 -19.79
N VAL A 231 4.94 -18.30 -18.53
CA VAL A 231 6.15 -18.17 -17.70
C VAL A 231 6.80 -19.55 -17.48
N PHE A 232 6.03 -20.58 -17.14
CA PHE A 232 6.58 -21.91 -16.92
C PHE A 232 7.07 -22.56 -18.21
N GLU A 233 6.28 -22.50 -19.30
CA GLU A 233 6.69 -23.00 -20.61
C GLU A 233 7.97 -22.33 -21.11
N PHE A 234 8.12 -21.02 -20.91
CA PHE A 234 9.33 -20.30 -21.26
C PHE A 234 10.55 -20.83 -20.47
N PHE A 235 10.49 -20.87 -19.17
CA PHE A 235 11.62 -21.32 -18.34
C PHE A 235 11.93 -22.83 -18.45
N ASP A 236 10.99 -23.63 -18.91
CA ASP A 236 11.20 -25.07 -19.13
C ASP A 236 11.84 -25.36 -20.50
N ASN A 237 11.64 -24.50 -21.50
CA ASN A 237 12.03 -24.76 -22.88
C ASN A 237 13.07 -23.77 -23.44
N VAL A 238 13.30 -22.64 -22.76
CA VAL A 238 14.26 -21.62 -23.22
C VAL A 238 15.41 -21.50 -22.23
N LYS A 239 16.62 -21.61 -22.77
CA LYS A 239 17.85 -21.40 -21.99
C LYS A 239 18.06 -19.89 -21.80
N VAL A 240 17.73 -19.38 -20.62
CA VAL A 240 17.82 -17.94 -20.32
C VAL A 240 19.27 -17.45 -20.27
N ASN A 241 20.21 -18.31 -19.82
CA ASN A 241 21.64 -17.99 -19.68
C ASN A 241 22.37 -18.34 -20.96
N GLU A 242 22.07 -17.68 -22.05
CA GLU A 242 22.81 -17.84 -23.32
C GLU A 242 24.19 -17.17 -23.22
N GLU A 243 25.19 -17.74 -23.92
CA GLU A 243 26.54 -17.18 -24.00
C GLU A 243 26.58 -15.92 -24.89
N ASN A 244 25.61 -15.77 -25.78
CA ASN A 244 25.47 -14.62 -26.64
C ASN A 244 24.75 -13.46 -25.87
N GLU A 245 25.52 -12.42 -25.58
CA GLU A 245 25.04 -11.25 -24.84
C GLU A 245 23.81 -10.55 -25.47
N THR A 246 23.68 -10.62 -26.80
CA THR A 246 22.52 -10.02 -27.52
C THR A 246 21.22 -10.80 -27.31
N LEU A 247 21.33 -12.10 -26.99
CA LEU A 247 20.16 -12.98 -26.75
C LEU A 247 19.82 -13.12 -25.27
N ARG A 248 20.74 -12.77 -24.42
CA ARG A 248 20.64 -12.81 -22.97
C ARG A 248 19.87 -11.62 -22.42
#